data_1a017c68c4b62a32cf2c4a4157f241ac
#
_entry.id   1a017c68c4b62a32cf2c4a4157f241ac
#
_cell.length_a   1.000
_cell.length_b   1.000
_cell.length_c   1.000
_cell.angle_alpha   90.00
_cell.angle_beta   90.00
_cell.angle_gamma   90.00
#
_symmetry.space_group_name_H-M   'P 1'
#
loop_
_entity.id
_entity.type
_entity.pdbx_description
1 polymer ?
#
loop_
_entity_poly.entity_id
_entity_poly.type
_entity_poly.pdbx_seq_one_letter_code
_entity_poly.pdbx_strand_id
1 'polypeptide(L)'
;MKLEKKRQHAIVVALAVTLLGSWLTAARAQAPEARFAAVLDAARAHPGCLGVDTGQTRSGRQVIFAWFENKASLVSCYKSEAHQRAMKLAFPNQTFNREPLPDTPENSGQILAIVSLKLNGALPPEGGELAIGSIGIELYTPLPGGVAVGGRFAPQSIRVPGLREIELGTSLGQPR
;
A
#
# COMPACT_ATOMS: atom_id res chain seq x y z
N MET A 1 -10.21 43.26 -39.34
CA MET A 1 -9.19 43.25 -38.28
C MET A 1 -9.74 43.10 -36.85
N LYS A 2 -11.00 43.38 -36.54
CA LYS A 2 -11.60 43.24 -35.19
C LYS A 2 -12.13 41.78 -34.85
N LEU A 3 -12.45 40.98 -35.85
CA LEU A 3 -13.02 39.63 -35.67
C LEU A 3 -11.98 38.57 -35.38
N GLU A 4 -10.76 38.68 -35.86
CA GLU A 4 -9.68 37.72 -35.59
C GLU A 4 -9.17 37.76 -34.16
N LYS A 5 -9.12 38.96 -33.56
CA LYS A 5 -8.69 39.13 -32.18
C LYS A 5 -9.64 38.49 -31.17
N LYS A 6 -10.95 38.46 -31.45
CA LYS A 6 -11.95 37.79 -30.59
C LYS A 6 -11.87 36.25 -30.68
N ARG A 7 -11.49 35.68 -31.85
CA ARG A 7 -11.32 34.22 -31.98
C ARG A 7 -10.08 33.71 -31.23
N GLN A 8 -8.98 34.46 -31.22
CA GLN A 8 -7.76 34.08 -30.52
C GLN A 8 -7.95 34.07 -28.99
N HIS A 9 -8.72 35.01 -28.42
CA HIS A 9 -9.01 35.01 -26.99
C HIS A 9 -9.95 33.89 -26.55
N ALA A 10 -10.90 33.47 -27.42
CA ALA A 10 -11.78 32.35 -27.13
C ALA A 10 -11.05 30.99 -27.13
N ILE A 11 -10.04 30.81 -27.98
CA ILE A 11 -9.24 29.57 -28.04
C ILE A 11 -8.30 29.47 -26.83
N VAL A 12 -7.70 30.58 -26.37
CA VAL A 12 -6.80 30.59 -25.22
C VAL A 12 -7.56 30.31 -23.92
N VAL A 13 -8.78 30.82 -23.77
CA VAL A 13 -9.61 30.56 -22.59
C VAL A 13 -10.10 29.10 -22.56
N ALA A 14 -10.45 28.51 -23.72
CA ALA A 14 -10.88 27.12 -23.80
C ALA A 14 -9.74 26.14 -23.47
N LEU A 15 -8.49 26.42 -23.86
CA LEU A 15 -7.32 25.60 -23.51
C LEU A 15 -6.93 25.70 -22.02
N ALA A 16 -7.13 26.85 -21.39
CA ALA A 16 -6.82 27.04 -19.97
C ALA A 16 -7.80 26.27 -19.05
N VAL A 17 -9.08 26.16 -19.44
CA VAL A 17 -10.09 25.44 -18.67
C VAL A 17 -9.89 23.92 -18.75
N THR A 18 -9.42 23.38 -19.87
CA THR A 18 -9.14 21.93 -20.02
C THR A 18 -7.91 21.48 -19.25
N LEU A 19 -6.90 22.34 -19.05
CA LEU A 19 -5.71 22.02 -18.25
C LEU A 19 -5.98 22.03 -16.74
N LEU A 20 -6.86 22.89 -16.25
CA LEU A 20 -7.26 22.95 -14.84
C LEU A 20 -8.12 21.75 -14.41
N GLY A 21 -8.91 21.18 -15.35
CA GLY A 21 -9.74 20.00 -15.07
C GLY A 21 -8.95 18.71 -14.83
N SER A 22 -7.77 18.57 -15.44
CA SER A 22 -6.92 17.37 -15.32
C SER A 22 -6.17 17.28 -13.98
N TRP A 23 -5.95 18.38 -13.29
CA TRP A 23 -5.26 18.40 -11.99
C TRP A 23 -6.18 18.03 -10.83
N LEU A 24 -7.48 18.26 -10.96
CA LEU A 24 -8.47 17.92 -9.93
C LEU A 24 -8.78 16.41 -9.83
N THR A 25 -8.53 15.66 -10.91
CA THR A 25 -8.74 14.19 -10.90
C THR A 25 -7.58 13.43 -10.28
N ALA A 26 -6.34 13.94 -10.36
CA ALA A 26 -5.16 13.31 -9.75
C ALA A 26 -5.16 13.44 -8.21
N ALA A 27 -5.67 14.54 -7.66
CA ALA A 27 -5.74 14.75 -6.21
C ALA A 27 -6.75 13.81 -5.51
N ARG A 28 -7.74 13.30 -6.23
CA ARG A 28 -8.77 12.44 -5.67
C ARG A 28 -8.34 10.98 -5.49
N ALA A 29 -7.28 10.55 -6.17
CA ALA A 29 -6.76 9.18 -6.06
C ALA A 29 -5.82 8.97 -4.84
N GLN A 30 -5.30 10.04 -4.25
CA GLN A 30 -4.35 10.00 -3.14
C GLN A 30 -4.98 10.01 -1.74
N ALA A 31 -6.27 10.28 -1.62
CA ALA A 31 -6.96 10.38 -0.33
C ALA A 31 -7.01 9.08 0.51
N PRO A 32 -7.06 7.85 -0.05
CA PRO A 32 -7.01 6.63 0.74
C PRO A 32 -5.68 6.41 1.46
N GLU A 33 -4.56 6.73 0.80
CA GLU A 33 -3.21 6.49 1.33
C GLU A 33 -2.92 7.38 2.54
N ALA A 34 -3.35 8.64 2.54
CA ALA A 34 -3.11 9.58 3.63
C ALA A 34 -3.75 9.12 4.96
N ARG A 35 -4.89 8.42 4.93
CA ARG A 35 -5.60 7.95 6.14
C ARG A 35 -4.92 6.78 6.82
N PHE A 36 -4.26 5.95 6.04
CA PHE A 36 -3.50 4.82 6.56
C PHE A 36 -2.02 5.16 6.73
N ALA A 37 -1.57 6.32 6.27
CA ALA A 37 -0.16 6.71 6.28
C ALA A 37 0.47 6.56 7.67
N ALA A 38 -0.16 7.09 8.70
CA ALA A 38 0.37 7.00 10.07
C ALA A 38 0.48 5.55 10.56
N VAL A 39 -0.47 4.68 10.20
CA VAL A 39 -0.44 3.25 10.54
C VAL A 39 0.64 2.53 9.76
N LEU A 40 0.76 2.83 8.47
CA LEU A 40 1.79 2.25 7.60
C LEU A 40 3.19 2.68 8.03
N ASP A 41 3.36 3.96 8.38
CA ASP A 41 4.63 4.49 8.86
C ASP A 41 5.01 3.91 10.23
N ALA A 42 4.05 3.75 11.13
CA ALA A 42 4.27 3.08 12.40
C ALA A 42 4.64 1.60 12.20
N ALA A 43 4.02 0.92 11.25
CA ALA A 43 4.37 -0.47 10.90
C ALA A 43 5.78 -0.54 10.29
N ARG A 44 6.14 0.37 9.38
CA ARG A 44 7.49 0.45 8.79
C ARG A 44 8.58 0.70 9.83
N ALA A 45 8.30 1.55 10.82
CA ALA A 45 9.23 1.87 11.89
C ALA A 45 9.30 0.79 12.97
N HIS A 46 8.41 -0.22 12.96
CA HIS A 46 8.37 -1.23 14.01
C HIS A 46 9.56 -2.19 13.90
N PRO A 47 10.25 -2.50 15.03
CA PRO A 47 11.36 -3.46 15.04
C PRO A 47 10.93 -4.82 14.44
N GLY A 48 11.75 -5.35 13.52
CA GLY A 48 11.47 -6.60 12.80
C GLY A 48 10.44 -6.51 11.67
N CYS A 49 9.91 -5.31 11.37
CA CYS A 49 9.26 -5.06 10.09
C CYS A 49 10.34 -4.86 9.01
N LEU A 50 10.30 -5.69 7.98
CA LEU A 50 11.29 -5.70 6.89
C LEU A 50 10.87 -4.81 5.72
N GLY A 51 9.59 -4.45 5.64
CA GLY A 51 9.04 -3.55 4.64
C GLY A 51 7.52 -3.55 4.64
N VAL A 52 6.95 -2.47 4.11
CA VAL A 52 5.51 -2.32 3.90
C VAL A 52 5.29 -1.69 2.53
N ASP A 53 4.42 -2.30 1.75
CA ASP A 53 3.96 -1.78 0.47
C ASP A 53 2.43 -1.80 0.41
N THR A 54 1.86 -1.05 -0.51
CA THR A 54 0.41 -0.95 -0.69
C THR A 54 0.03 -1.09 -2.14
N GLY A 55 -1.18 -1.57 -2.38
CA GLY A 55 -1.70 -1.69 -3.72
C GLY A 55 -3.23 -1.71 -3.73
N GLN A 56 -3.79 -1.78 -4.93
CA GLN A 56 -5.22 -1.95 -5.12
C GLN A 56 -5.47 -3.07 -6.11
N THR A 57 -6.41 -3.94 -5.77
CA THR A 57 -6.86 -4.98 -6.70
C THR A 57 -7.78 -4.39 -7.77
N ARG A 58 -7.93 -5.08 -8.90
CA ARG A 58 -8.89 -4.70 -9.94
C ARG A 58 -10.34 -4.63 -9.42
N SER A 59 -10.68 -5.38 -8.37
CA SER A 59 -11.98 -5.33 -7.71
C SER A 59 -12.14 -4.18 -6.70
N GLY A 60 -11.16 -3.28 -6.61
CA GLY A 60 -11.19 -2.09 -5.76
C GLY A 60 -10.82 -2.34 -4.29
N ARG A 61 -10.32 -3.53 -3.92
CA ARG A 61 -9.80 -3.74 -2.57
C ARG A 61 -8.49 -3.00 -2.39
N GLN A 62 -8.33 -2.30 -1.29
CA GLN A 62 -7.04 -1.81 -0.83
C GLN A 62 -6.27 -2.98 -0.22
N VAL A 63 -4.99 -3.09 -0.53
CA VAL A 63 -4.13 -4.18 -0.05
C VAL A 63 -2.88 -3.58 0.59
N ILE A 64 -2.53 -4.09 1.76
CA ILE A 64 -1.27 -3.79 2.45
C ILE A 64 -0.45 -5.07 2.46
N PHE A 65 0.78 -4.98 2.05
CA PHE A 65 1.79 -6.02 2.12
C PHE A 65 2.78 -5.63 3.21
N ALA A 66 2.85 -6.39 4.29
CA ALA A 66 3.78 -6.14 5.38
C ALA A 66 4.67 -7.37 5.62
N TRP A 67 5.98 -7.20 5.49
CA TRP A 67 6.95 -8.26 5.70
C TRP A 67 7.55 -8.17 7.08
N PHE A 68 7.56 -9.28 7.79
CA PHE A 68 8.12 -9.40 9.13
C PHE A 68 9.23 -10.43 9.20
N GLU A 69 10.19 -10.19 10.06
CA GLU A 69 11.33 -11.07 10.29
C GLU A 69 10.91 -12.44 10.82
N ASN A 70 9.88 -12.46 11.67
CA ASN A 70 9.34 -13.67 12.30
C ASN A 70 7.97 -13.39 12.93
N LYS A 71 7.34 -14.43 13.51
CA LYS A 71 6.07 -14.33 14.23
C LYS A 71 6.11 -13.33 15.39
N ALA A 72 7.19 -13.33 16.19
CA ALA A 72 7.30 -12.44 17.34
C ALA A 72 7.27 -10.96 16.95
N SER A 73 7.95 -10.58 15.86
CA SER A 73 7.92 -9.22 15.31
C SER A 73 6.53 -8.82 14.82
N LEU A 74 5.82 -9.73 14.14
CA LEU A 74 4.46 -9.48 13.68
C LEU A 74 3.51 -9.31 14.86
N VAL A 75 3.56 -10.19 15.86
CA VAL A 75 2.73 -10.10 17.07
C VAL A 75 3.03 -8.83 17.86
N SER A 76 4.30 -8.45 17.98
CA SER A 76 4.71 -7.18 18.62
C SER A 76 4.15 -5.97 17.88
N CYS A 77 4.19 -5.96 16.54
CA CYS A 77 3.58 -4.92 15.74
C CYS A 77 2.06 -4.85 15.96
N TYR A 78 1.37 -5.99 15.94
CA TYR A 78 -0.07 -6.09 16.23
C TYR A 78 -0.44 -5.52 17.61
N LYS A 79 0.36 -5.81 18.65
CA LYS A 79 0.16 -5.32 20.03
C LYS A 79 0.62 -3.87 20.22
N SER A 80 1.27 -3.25 19.23
CA SER A 80 1.75 -1.88 19.34
C SER A 80 0.61 -0.88 19.54
N GLU A 81 0.89 0.20 20.27
CA GLU A 81 -0.10 1.27 20.54
C GLU A 81 -0.65 1.86 19.23
N ALA A 82 0.21 2.05 18.22
CA ALA A 82 -0.19 2.58 16.92
C ALA A 82 -1.20 1.67 16.22
N HIS A 83 -0.94 0.34 16.20
CA HIS A 83 -1.87 -0.63 15.61
C HIS A 83 -3.18 -0.69 16.40
N GLN A 84 -3.13 -0.74 17.73
CA GLN A 84 -4.33 -0.79 18.57
C GLN A 84 -5.19 0.47 18.42
N ARG A 85 -4.55 1.64 18.28
CA ARG A 85 -5.24 2.90 18.00
C ARG A 85 -5.93 2.88 16.63
N ALA A 86 -5.27 2.37 15.61
CA ALA A 86 -5.84 2.20 14.29
C ALA A 86 -7.03 1.25 14.27
N MET A 87 -6.94 0.13 15.00
CA MET A 87 -8.03 -0.83 15.12
C MET A 87 -9.25 -0.22 15.82
N LYS A 88 -9.05 0.60 16.85
CA LYS A 88 -10.14 1.33 17.52
C LYS A 88 -10.83 2.33 16.59
N LEU A 89 -10.06 3.01 15.73
CA LEU A 89 -10.62 3.94 14.74
C LEU A 89 -11.41 3.21 13.65
N ALA A 90 -10.90 2.07 13.19
CA ALA A 90 -11.55 1.28 12.14
C ALA A 90 -12.77 0.50 12.64
N PHE A 91 -12.77 0.08 13.91
CA PHE A 91 -13.78 -0.79 14.52
C PHE A 91 -14.14 -0.30 15.94
N PRO A 92 -14.77 0.87 16.09
CA PRO A 92 -15.02 1.49 17.39
C PRO A 92 -15.87 0.63 18.34
N ASN A 93 -16.73 -0.22 17.80
CA ASN A 93 -17.68 -1.04 18.55
C ASN A 93 -17.22 -2.51 18.70
N GLN A 94 -15.97 -2.83 18.31
CA GLN A 94 -15.46 -4.19 18.41
C GLN A 94 -14.28 -4.29 19.38
N THR A 95 -14.21 -5.41 20.09
CA THR A 95 -13.10 -5.75 20.98
C THR A 95 -12.37 -6.96 20.42
N PHE A 96 -11.09 -6.80 20.15
CA PHE A 96 -10.23 -7.85 19.61
C PHE A 96 -9.35 -8.41 20.72
N ASN A 97 -9.89 -9.34 21.51
CA ASN A 97 -9.20 -9.92 22.68
C ASN A 97 -8.57 -11.29 22.39
N ARG A 98 -8.53 -11.71 21.12
CA ARG A 98 -7.91 -13.01 20.77
C ARG A 98 -6.40 -12.87 20.70
N GLU A 99 -5.71 -13.91 21.17
CA GLU A 99 -4.28 -14.03 20.91
C GLU A 99 -4.06 -14.04 19.39
N PRO A 100 -3.18 -13.16 18.89
CA PRO A 100 -2.88 -13.14 17.47
C PRO A 100 -2.08 -14.37 17.09
N LEU A 101 -2.47 -15.02 15.98
CA LEU A 101 -1.74 -16.11 15.35
C LEU A 101 -1.50 -17.35 16.23
N PRO A 102 -2.50 -17.87 16.95
CA PRO A 102 -2.31 -19.03 17.84
C PRO A 102 -1.80 -20.26 17.08
N ASP A 103 -2.23 -20.43 15.82
CA ASP A 103 -1.92 -21.60 14.99
C ASP A 103 -0.65 -21.43 14.14
N THR A 104 0.03 -20.29 14.23
CA THR A 104 1.28 -20.03 13.50
C THR A 104 2.45 -20.52 14.33
N PRO A 105 3.31 -21.43 13.81
CA PRO A 105 4.49 -21.90 14.54
C PRO A 105 5.46 -20.77 14.87
N GLU A 106 6.11 -20.84 16.03
CA GLU A 106 7.10 -19.84 16.45
C GLU A 106 8.32 -19.76 15.52
N ASN A 107 8.66 -20.85 14.88
CA ASN A 107 9.79 -20.96 13.96
C ASN A 107 9.39 -20.79 12.48
N SER A 108 8.30 -20.11 12.20
CA SER A 108 7.80 -19.88 10.83
C SER A 108 8.79 -19.13 9.92
N GLY A 109 9.83 -18.51 10.49
CA GLY A 109 10.75 -17.67 9.73
C GLY A 109 10.10 -16.36 9.30
N GLN A 110 10.49 -15.82 8.15
CA GLN A 110 9.97 -14.57 7.62
C GLN A 110 8.52 -14.74 7.12
N ILE A 111 7.69 -13.76 7.45
CA ILE A 111 6.25 -13.79 7.18
C ILE A 111 5.85 -12.56 6.36
N LEU A 112 5.10 -12.78 5.29
CA LEU A 112 4.34 -11.76 4.60
C LEU A 112 2.90 -11.79 5.13
N ALA A 113 2.46 -10.69 5.74
CA ALA A 113 1.07 -10.46 6.05
C ALA A 113 0.43 -9.64 4.92
N ILE A 114 -0.63 -10.17 4.33
CA ILE A 114 -1.46 -9.47 3.34
C ILE A 114 -2.75 -9.06 4.02
N VAL A 115 -2.96 -7.76 4.16
CA VAL A 115 -4.21 -7.19 4.69
C VAL A 115 -5.02 -6.65 3.53
N SER A 116 -6.19 -7.20 3.25
CA SER A 116 -7.09 -6.75 2.19
C SER A 116 -8.35 -6.12 2.76
N LEU A 117 -8.65 -4.90 2.34
CA LEU A 117 -9.76 -4.09 2.82
C LEU A 117 -10.75 -3.84 1.69
N LYS A 118 -12.03 -4.11 1.91
CA LYS A 118 -13.12 -3.65 1.05
C LYS A 118 -13.90 -2.56 1.77
N LEU A 119 -14.01 -1.39 1.16
CA LEU A 119 -14.81 -0.30 1.69
C LEU A 119 -16.23 -0.37 1.10
N ASN A 120 -17.24 -0.05 1.91
CA ASN A 120 -18.62 0.13 1.48
C ASN A 120 -18.81 1.60 1.09
N GLY A 121 -19.03 1.85 -0.19
CA GLY A 121 -19.26 3.20 -0.71
C GLY A 121 -17.98 4.03 -0.93
N ALA A 122 -18.18 5.32 -1.14
CA ALA A 122 -17.09 6.27 -1.32
C ALA A 122 -16.36 6.52 0.01
N LEU A 123 -15.08 6.86 -0.08
CA LEU A 123 -14.32 7.30 1.09
C LEU A 123 -15.01 8.53 1.71
N PRO A 124 -15.29 8.51 3.02
CA PRO A 124 -15.86 9.66 3.68
C PRO A 124 -14.87 10.85 3.65
N PRO A 125 -15.33 12.10 3.83
CA PRO A 125 -14.46 13.25 3.96
C PRO A 125 -13.45 13.07 5.10
N GLU A 126 -12.40 13.87 5.11
CA GLU A 126 -11.33 13.78 6.11
C GLU A 126 -11.91 13.80 7.53
N GLY A 127 -11.52 12.85 8.37
CA GLY A 127 -12.06 12.68 9.73
C GLY A 127 -13.34 11.84 9.82
N GLY A 128 -13.99 11.47 8.71
CA GLY A 128 -15.17 10.59 8.74
C GLY A 128 -14.84 9.12 9.00
N GLU A 129 -15.79 8.37 9.54
CA GLU A 129 -15.67 6.93 9.81
C GLU A 129 -15.47 6.14 8.51
N LEU A 130 -14.52 5.21 8.50
CA LEU A 130 -14.31 4.30 7.38
C LEU A 130 -15.38 3.22 7.39
N ALA A 131 -16.25 3.22 6.39
CA ALA A 131 -17.23 2.14 6.21
C ALA A 131 -16.53 0.89 5.67
N ILE A 132 -15.89 0.11 6.54
CA ILE A 132 -15.21 -1.13 6.16
C ILE A 132 -16.27 -2.22 5.96
N GLY A 133 -16.39 -2.71 4.73
CA GLY A 133 -17.30 -3.80 4.39
C GLY A 133 -16.71 -5.17 4.69
N SER A 134 -15.41 -5.34 4.49
CA SER A 134 -14.68 -6.54 4.90
C SER A 134 -13.19 -6.27 5.05
N ILE A 135 -12.56 -7.02 5.95
CA ILE A 135 -11.11 -7.12 6.10
C ILE A 135 -10.71 -8.59 6.05
N GLY A 136 -9.67 -8.90 5.29
CA GLY A 136 -9.01 -10.19 5.29
C GLY A 136 -7.56 -10.01 5.70
N ILE A 137 -7.03 -10.94 6.50
CA ILE A 137 -5.62 -10.99 6.87
C ILE A 137 -5.14 -12.40 6.55
N GLU A 138 -4.18 -12.49 5.65
CA GLU A 138 -3.62 -13.74 5.17
C GLU A 138 -2.11 -13.75 5.40
N LEU A 139 -1.56 -14.90 5.78
CA LEU A 139 -0.14 -15.03 6.08
C LEU A 139 0.52 -15.99 5.10
N TYR A 140 1.71 -15.61 4.66
CA TYR A 140 2.49 -16.39 3.71
C TYR A 140 3.96 -16.44 4.14
N THR A 141 4.62 -17.54 3.82
CA THR A 141 6.07 -17.65 3.98
C THR A 141 6.71 -17.81 2.61
N PRO A 142 7.92 -17.28 2.37
CA PRO A 142 8.62 -17.48 1.12
C PRO A 142 8.92 -18.95 0.89
N LEU A 143 8.54 -19.49 -0.25
CA LEU A 143 8.98 -20.79 -0.70
C LEU A 143 10.37 -20.71 -1.34
N PRO A 144 11.18 -21.77 -1.26
CA PRO A 144 12.45 -21.82 -1.98
C PRO A 144 12.28 -21.70 -3.49
N GLY A 145 13.24 -21.06 -4.16
CA GLY A 145 13.26 -20.91 -5.61
C GLY A 145 12.69 -19.58 -6.09
N GLY A 146 12.47 -19.49 -7.38
CA GLY A 146 11.98 -18.31 -8.06
C GLY A 146 13.04 -17.59 -8.89
N VAL A 147 12.60 -16.56 -9.63
CA VAL A 147 13.46 -15.71 -10.47
C VAL A 147 13.01 -14.26 -10.28
N ALA A 148 13.97 -13.37 -10.09
CA ALA A 148 13.78 -11.93 -10.12
C ALA A 148 14.62 -11.33 -11.27
N VAL A 149 14.02 -10.53 -12.12
CA VAL A 149 14.68 -9.89 -13.26
C VAL A 149 14.56 -8.39 -13.14
N GLY A 150 15.68 -7.69 -12.97
CA GLY A 150 15.71 -6.23 -12.80
C GLY A 150 15.14 -5.73 -11.47
N GLY A 151 14.91 -6.62 -10.50
CA GLY A 151 14.37 -6.33 -9.19
C GLY A 151 13.26 -7.27 -8.76
N ARG A 152 12.77 -7.10 -7.55
CA ARG A 152 11.69 -7.92 -6.98
C ARG A 152 10.74 -7.08 -6.13
N PHE A 153 9.51 -7.57 -5.95
CA PHE A 153 8.48 -6.94 -5.13
C PHE A 153 8.82 -6.98 -3.63
N ALA A 154 9.30 -8.12 -3.12
CA ALA A 154 9.69 -8.25 -1.73
C ALA A 154 10.93 -7.39 -1.40
N PRO A 155 11.03 -6.82 -0.18
CA PRO A 155 12.23 -6.12 0.27
C PRO A 155 13.49 -6.98 0.12
N GLN A 156 14.63 -6.34 -0.11
CA GLN A 156 15.91 -7.03 -0.28
C GLN A 156 16.35 -7.81 0.97
N SER A 157 15.87 -7.40 2.16
CA SER A 157 16.08 -8.08 3.43
C SER A 157 15.37 -9.44 3.54
N ILE A 158 14.37 -9.71 2.70
CA ILE A 158 13.68 -11.01 2.65
C ILE A 158 14.60 -12.05 2.01
N ARG A 159 14.89 -13.11 2.74
CA ARG A 159 15.69 -14.23 2.25
C ARG A 159 14.79 -15.28 1.61
N VAL A 160 14.98 -15.51 0.32
CA VAL A 160 14.32 -16.59 -0.42
C VAL A 160 15.41 -17.58 -0.86
N PRO A 161 15.52 -18.75 -0.23
CA PRO A 161 16.53 -19.74 -0.60
C PRO A 161 16.39 -20.13 -2.08
N GLY A 162 17.50 -20.13 -2.84
CA GLY A 162 17.49 -20.53 -4.25
C GLY A 162 16.83 -19.53 -5.22
N LEU A 163 16.51 -18.31 -4.78
CA LEU A 163 16.09 -17.23 -5.67
C LEU A 163 17.24 -16.87 -6.63
N ARG A 164 16.95 -16.87 -7.93
CA ARG A 164 17.86 -16.40 -8.98
C ARG A 164 17.57 -14.95 -9.29
N GLU A 165 18.53 -14.07 -9.02
CA GLU A 165 18.46 -12.66 -9.39
C GLU A 165 19.24 -12.42 -10.69
N ILE A 166 18.59 -11.79 -11.66
CA ILE A 166 19.13 -11.49 -12.99
C ILE A 166 19.07 -9.97 -13.16
N GLU A 167 20.24 -9.35 -13.25
CA GLU A 167 20.34 -7.93 -13.57
C GLU A 167 19.95 -7.69 -15.03
N LEU A 168 19.09 -6.68 -15.26
CA LEU A 168 18.86 -6.19 -16.61
C LEU A 168 20.11 -5.39 -16.99
N GLY A 169 20.93 -5.96 -17.87
CA GLY A 169 22.13 -5.29 -18.36
C GLY A 169 21.78 -3.88 -18.86
N THR A 170 22.47 -2.87 -18.36
CA THR A 170 22.43 -1.48 -18.83
C THR A 170 23.07 -1.39 -20.23
N SER A 171 22.51 -2.06 -21.22
CA SER A 171 22.85 -1.89 -22.62
C SER A 171 21.99 -0.80 -23.25
N LEU A 172 22.01 0.39 -22.67
CA LEU A 172 21.61 1.60 -23.39
C LEU A 172 22.90 2.20 -23.96
N GLY A 173 23.06 1.95 -25.27
CA GLY A 173 24.22 2.32 -26.05
C GLY A 173 24.73 3.71 -25.75
N GLN A 174 26.03 3.83 -25.45
CA GLN A 174 26.76 5.05 -25.75
C GLN A 174 26.83 5.18 -27.28
N PRO A 175 26.32 6.26 -27.86
CA PRO A 175 26.63 6.57 -29.26
C PRO A 175 28.15 6.86 -29.36
N ARG A 176 28.81 6.16 -30.28
CA ARG A 176 30.19 6.43 -30.66
C ARG A 176 30.25 7.74 -31.43
#